data_c990c83a6fa60fa18e14d66b6d75d424
#
_entry.id   c990c83a6fa60fa18e14d66b6d75d424
#
_cell.length_a   1.000
_cell.length_b   1.000
_cell.length_c   1.000
_cell.angle_alpha   90.00
_cell.angle_beta   90.00
_cell.angle_gamma   90.00
#
_symmetry.space_group_name_H-M   'P 1'
#
loop_
_entity.id
_entity.type
_entity.pdbx_description
1 polymer ?
#
loop_
_entity_poly.entity_id
_entity_poly.type
_entity_poly.pdbx_seq_one_letter_code
_entity_poly.pdbx_strand_id
1 'polypeptide(L)'
;MGIRFRYRAALTAGALVPVLALVVSGCGSTGITATPLETSISATFANLYALQQAEKGNPRPSVHSLHSHTGCQKGTPATPQNGSGNWLCYITYYPSGPAYPVIAKYKVDVQTDGCYAADGDGPASVNGSPTITGPHYQQVNNPLALIDGCFDIS
;
A
#
# COMPACT_ATOMS: atom_id res chain seq x y z
N MET A 1 -47.48 15.51 -80.27
CA MET A 1 -46.47 16.40 -79.69
C MET A 1 -46.06 15.77 -78.33
N GLY A 2 -45.05 14.97 -78.32
CA GLY A 2 -44.66 14.16 -77.15
C GLY A 2 -43.34 14.61 -76.58
N ILE A 3 -43.31 15.06 -75.33
CA ILE A 3 -42.16 15.50 -74.60
C ILE A 3 -41.62 14.30 -73.80
N ARG A 4 -40.43 13.80 -74.15
CA ARG A 4 -39.75 12.76 -73.41
C ARG A 4 -38.85 13.37 -72.35
N PHE A 5 -39.22 13.21 -71.10
CA PHE A 5 -38.34 13.54 -69.98
C PHE A 5 -37.35 12.38 -69.72
N ARG A 6 -36.07 12.72 -69.88
CA ARG A 6 -34.96 11.79 -69.49
C ARG A 6 -34.58 12.06 -68.07
N TYR A 7 -34.90 11.16 -67.16
CA TYR A 7 -34.32 11.15 -65.82
C TYR A 7 -32.89 10.65 -65.87
N ARG A 8 -31.96 11.51 -65.46
CA ARG A 8 -30.58 11.11 -65.17
C ARG A 8 -30.55 10.68 -63.70
N ALA A 9 -30.32 9.39 -63.47
CA ALA A 9 -30.01 8.90 -62.16
C ALA A 9 -28.59 9.34 -61.73
N ALA A 10 -28.54 10.19 -60.70
CA ALA A 10 -27.29 10.51 -60.04
C ALA A 10 -26.99 9.45 -58.99
N LEU A 11 -25.97 8.67 -59.23
CA LEU A 11 -25.40 7.72 -58.26
C LEU A 11 -24.59 8.55 -57.23
N THR A 12 -25.15 8.75 -56.03
CA THR A 12 -24.41 9.26 -54.87
C THR A 12 -23.65 8.10 -54.25
N ALA A 13 -22.34 8.12 -54.47
CA ALA A 13 -21.42 7.23 -53.78
C ALA A 13 -21.39 7.59 -52.27
N GLY A 14 -22.02 6.80 -51.46
CA GLY A 14 -21.95 6.88 -49.99
C GLY A 14 -20.56 6.51 -49.53
N ALA A 15 -19.77 7.46 -49.08
CA ALA A 15 -18.51 7.22 -48.40
C ALA A 15 -18.81 6.61 -47.02
N LEU A 16 -18.55 5.32 -46.86
CA LEU A 16 -18.48 4.64 -45.55
C LEU A 16 -17.25 5.17 -44.80
N VAL A 17 -17.47 6.07 -43.85
CA VAL A 17 -16.46 6.46 -42.88
C VAL A 17 -16.33 5.33 -41.86
N PRO A 18 -15.18 4.64 -41.76
CA PRO A 18 -14.97 3.69 -40.68
C PRO A 18 -14.84 4.49 -39.39
N VAL A 19 -15.80 4.33 -38.48
CA VAL A 19 -15.70 4.78 -37.10
C VAL A 19 -14.62 3.91 -36.46
N LEU A 20 -13.41 4.45 -36.37
CA LEU A 20 -12.34 3.88 -35.58
C LEU A 20 -12.77 4.01 -34.12
N ALA A 21 -13.33 2.94 -33.54
CA ALA A 21 -13.53 2.83 -32.12
C ALA A 21 -12.14 2.81 -31.46
N LEU A 22 -11.68 3.97 -30.99
CA LEU A 22 -10.57 4.05 -30.04
C LEU A 22 -11.00 3.29 -28.79
N VAL A 23 -10.57 2.03 -28.72
CA VAL A 23 -10.55 1.28 -27.46
C VAL A 23 -9.51 2.01 -26.62
N VAL A 24 -9.98 2.94 -25.79
CA VAL A 24 -9.19 3.46 -24.69
C VAL A 24 -9.03 2.26 -23.77
N SER A 25 -7.94 1.51 -23.97
CA SER A 25 -7.45 0.57 -22.97
C SER A 25 -7.20 1.44 -21.74
N GLY A 26 -8.16 1.42 -20.80
CA GLY A 26 -7.97 2.06 -19.51
C GLY A 26 -6.65 1.52 -18.99
N CYS A 27 -5.64 2.39 -18.86
CA CYS A 27 -4.50 2.14 -17.98
C CYS A 27 -5.11 1.59 -16.70
N GLY A 28 -4.79 0.34 -16.39
CA GLY A 28 -5.26 -0.31 -15.19
C GLY A 28 -5.06 0.69 -14.05
N SER A 29 -6.07 0.90 -13.25
CA SER A 29 -5.99 1.78 -12.09
C SER A 29 -4.88 1.23 -11.22
N THR A 30 -3.69 1.70 -11.45
CA THR A 30 -2.56 1.65 -10.54
C THR A 30 -3.04 2.46 -9.37
N GLY A 31 -3.66 1.81 -8.46
CA GLY A 31 -4.30 2.45 -7.34
C GLY A 31 -3.71 1.89 -6.06
N ILE A 32 -4.07 2.48 -4.97
CA ILE A 32 -3.76 1.97 -3.64
C ILE A 32 -4.31 0.55 -3.51
N THR A 33 -3.40 -0.42 -3.40
CA THR A 33 -3.71 -1.84 -3.17
C THR A 33 -2.90 -2.37 -1.99
N ALA A 34 -3.24 -3.55 -1.49
CA ALA A 34 -2.56 -4.14 -0.34
C ALA A 34 -1.05 -4.34 -0.59
N THR A 35 -0.65 -4.88 -1.73
CA THR A 35 0.75 -5.28 -1.97
C THR A 35 1.78 -4.15 -1.87
N PRO A 36 1.64 -2.97 -2.54
CA PRO A 36 2.59 -1.89 -2.36
C PRO A 36 2.58 -1.32 -0.94
N LEU A 37 1.42 -1.23 -0.29
CA LEU A 37 1.31 -0.82 1.11
C LEU A 37 2.06 -1.79 2.03
N GLU A 38 1.83 -3.10 1.90
CA GLU A 38 2.49 -4.15 2.67
C GLU A 38 4.00 -4.13 2.52
N THR A 39 4.49 -3.94 1.29
CA THR A 39 5.92 -3.84 1.00
C THR A 39 6.54 -2.64 1.68
N SER A 40 5.90 -1.46 1.58
CA SER A 40 6.38 -0.22 2.19
C SER A 40 6.39 -0.32 3.72
N ILE A 41 5.31 -0.77 4.33
CA ILE A 41 5.21 -0.93 5.79
C ILE A 41 6.25 -1.94 6.29
N SER A 42 6.43 -3.07 5.61
CA SER A 42 7.38 -4.11 6.02
C SER A 42 8.82 -3.58 6.03
N ALA A 43 9.21 -2.82 4.99
CA ALA A 43 10.54 -2.23 4.90
C ALA A 43 10.76 -1.15 5.97
N THR A 44 9.78 -0.26 6.18
CA THR A 44 9.83 0.80 7.19
C THR A 44 9.93 0.20 8.59
N PHE A 45 9.08 -0.78 8.91
CA PHE A 45 9.10 -1.49 10.18
C PHE A 45 10.47 -2.11 10.47
N ALA A 46 11.06 -2.84 9.52
CA ALA A 46 12.33 -3.52 9.73
C ALA A 46 13.47 -2.54 10.07
N ASN A 47 13.51 -1.38 9.40
CA ASN A 47 14.49 -0.34 9.67
C ASN A 47 14.29 0.29 11.06
N LEU A 48 13.03 0.62 11.41
CA LEU A 48 12.70 1.23 12.70
C LEU A 48 12.85 0.23 13.86
N TYR A 49 12.60 -1.06 13.63
CA TYR A 49 12.89 -2.10 14.63
C TYR A 49 14.39 -2.17 14.95
N ALA A 50 15.22 -2.13 13.93
CA ALA A 50 16.67 -2.11 14.11
C ALA A 50 17.13 -0.85 14.90
N LEU A 51 16.50 0.30 14.65
CA LEU A 51 16.72 1.52 15.42
C LEU A 51 16.23 1.37 16.88
N GLN A 52 15.03 0.87 17.09
CA GLN A 52 14.47 0.61 18.42
C GLN A 52 15.41 -0.28 19.27
N GLN A 53 15.99 -1.34 18.68
CA GLN A 53 16.92 -2.18 19.40
C GLN A 53 18.19 -1.41 19.82
N ALA A 54 18.72 -0.56 18.96
CA ALA A 54 19.87 0.28 19.30
C ALA A 54 19.54 1.27 20.44
N GLU A 55 18.35 1.89 20.41
CA GLU A 55 17.88 2.80 21.48
C GLU A 55 17.67 2.09 22.82
N LYS A 56 17.32 0.80 22.79
CA LYS A 56 17.26 -0.06 24.00
C LYS A 56 18.64 -0.51 24.49
N GLY A 57 19.72 -0.19 23.75
CA GLY A 57 21.08 -0.66 24.05
C GLY A 57 21.35 -2.10 23.60
N ASN A 58 20.48 -2.69 22.80
CA ASN A 58 20.67 -4.00 22.21
C ASN A 58 21.49 -3.93 20.92
N PRO A 59 22.15 -5.03 20.51
CA PRO A 59 22.76 -5.10 19.18
C PRO A 59 21.73 -4.81 18.08
N ARG A 60 22.10 -3.96 17.13
CA ARG A 60 21.26 -3.63 15.99
C ARG A 60 21.16 -4.82 15.03
N PRO A 61 20.00 -5.45 14.86
CA PRO A 61 19.85 -6.55 13.93
C PRO A 61 19.97 -6.09 12.48
N SER A 62 20.39 -7.00 11.58
CA SER A 62 20.24 -6.77 10.15
C SER A 62 18.75 -6.78 9.78
N VAL A 63 18.31 -5.83 8.95
CA VAL A 63 16.92 -5.79 8.48
C VAL A 63 16.52 -7.06 7.73
N HIS A 64 17.45 -7.67 6.99
CA HIS A 64 17.21 -8.93 6.29
C HIS A 64 17.02 -10.12 7.23
N SER A 65 17.69 -10.14 8.38
CA SER A 65 17.56 -11.24 9.35
C SER A 65 16.20 -11.26 10.06
N LEU A 66 15.46 -10.16 10.00
CA LEU A 66 14.12 -10.07 10.58
C LEU A 66 13.07 -10.81 9.76
N HIS A 67 13.33 -11.09 8.48
CA HIS A 67 12.38 -11.74 7.56
C HIS A 67 10.97 -11.18 7.70
N SER A 68 10.86 -9.85 7.86
CA SER A 68 9.57 -9.19 8.07
C SER A 68 8.68 -9.29 6.83
N HIS A 69 7.43 -9.60 7.05
CA HIS A 69 6.39 -9.54 6.02
C HIS A 69 5.09 -9.03 6.63
N THR A 70 4.33 -8.31 5.83
CA THR A 70 3.10 -7.65 6.27
C THR A 70 1.92 -8.22 5.50
N GLY A 71 0.80 -8.39 6.19
CA GLY A 71 -0.51 -8.62 5.59
C GLY A 71 -1.45 -7.51 6.02
N CYS A 72 -2.07 -6.83 5.08
CA CYS A 72 -3.00 -5.73 5.32
C CYS A 72 -4.41 -6.08 4.83
N GLN A 73 -5.42 -5.65 5.58
CA GLN A 73 -6.81 -5.76 5.18
C GLN A 73 -7.56 -4.46 5.43
N LYS A 74 -8.53 -4.15 4.59
CA LYS A 74 -9.39 -2.99 4.72
C LYS A 74 -10.79 -3.43 5.13
N GLY A 75 -11.19 -3.03 6.35
CA GLY A 75 -12.52 -3.40 6.88
C GLY A 75 -12.74 -4.91 7.02
N THR A 76 -13.84 -5.40 6.46
CA THR A 76 -14.18 -6.83 6.41
C THR A 76 -13.75 -7.45 5.07
N PRO A 77 -13.67 -8.79 4.93
CA PRO A 77 -13.38 -9.45 3.66
C PRO A 77 -14.32 -9.06 2.50
N ALA A 78 -15.54 -8.61 2.81
CA ALA A 78 -16.50 -8.11 1.81
C ALA A 78 -16.23 -6.66 1.39
N THR A 79 -15.38 -5.92 2.11
CA THR A 79 -14.98 -4.55 1.75
C THR A 79 -13.97 -4.60 0.60
N PRO A 80 -14.04 -3.69 -0.40
CA PRO A 80 -13.03 -3.60 -1.43
C PRO A 80 -11.63 -3.42 -0.82
N GLN A 81 -10.70 -4.29 -1.16
CA GLN A 81 -9.32 -4.31 -0.63
C GLN A 81 -8.41 -3.37 -1.44
N ASN A 82 -8.88 -2.14 -1.67
CA ASN A 82 -8.16 -1.09 -2.40
C ASN A 82 -8.59 0.32 -1.95
N GLY A 83 -7.87 1.33 -2.44
CA GLY A 83 -8.16 2.75 -2.17
C GLY A 83 -7.70 3.24 -0.80
N SER A 84 -7.77 4.54 -0.61
CA SER A 84 -7.43 5.24 0.63
C SER A 84 -8.36 4.91 1.80
N GLY A 85 -7.98 5.31 3.01
CA GLY A 85 -8.72 5.15 4.26
C GLY A 85 -8.11 4.14 5.21
N ASN A 86 -8.92 3.61 6.12
CA ASN A 86 -8.43 2.81 7.25
C ASN A 86 -8.15 1.35 6.86
N TRP A 87 -6.93 0.92 7.13
CA TRP A 87 -6.45 -0.44 6.97
C TRP A 87 -6.00 -1.01 8.31
N LEU A 88 -6.00 -2.32 8.43
CA LEU A 88 -5.44 -3.04 9.56
C LEU A 88 -4.32 -3.93 9.04
N CYS A 89 -3.10 -3.70 9.53
CA CYS A 89 -1.91 -4.42 9.08
C CYS A 89 -1.30 -5.24 10.22
N TYR A 90 -0.87 -6.44 9.89
CA TYR A 90 -0.15 -7.35 10.76
C TYR A 90 1.23 -7.63 10.18
N ILE A 91 2.26 -7.31 10.94
CA ILE A 91 3.65 -7.51 10.54
C ILE A 91 4.19 -8.70 11.31
N THR A 92 4.49 -9.77 10.60
CA THR A 92 5.20 -10.92 11.17
C THR A 92 6.68 -10.74 10.96
N TYR A 93 7.48 -10.91 12.00
CA TYR A 93 8.94 -10.79 11.95
C TYR A 93 9.60 -11.73 12.96
N TYR A 94 10.91 -11.95 12.81
CA TYR A 94 11.65 -13.00 13.53
C TYR A 94 12.86 -12.43 14.25
N PRO A 95 12.70 -11.80 15.42
CA PRO A 95 13.79 -11.12 16.14
C PRO A 95 14.87 -12.06 16.66
N SER A 96 14.53 -13.33 16.90
CA SER A 96 15.42 -14.36 17.46
C SER A 96 15.56 -15.56 16.54
N GLY A 97 15.34 -15.38 15.23
CA GLY A 97 15.41 -16.44 14.23
C GLY A 97 14.04 -17.06 13.91
N PRO A 98 13.97 -17.92 12.88
CA PRO A 98 12.72 -18.33 12.23
C PRO A 98 11.75 -19.16 13.09
N ALA A 99 12.23 -19.69 14.23
CA ALA A 99 11.40 -20.50 15.11
C ALA A 99 10.42 -19.69 16.01
N TYR A 100 10.64 -18.37 16.12
CA TYR A 100 9.90 -17.53 17.06
C TYR A 100 9.36 -16.26 16.37
N PRO A 101 8.28 -16.39 15.59
CA PRO A 101 7.64 -15.23 14.98
C PRO A 101 6.99 -14.34 16.05
N VAL A 102 7.11 -13.05 15.85
CA VAL A 102 6.36 -12.03 16.61
C VAL A 102 5.47 -11.29 15.62
N ILE A 103 4.28 -10.93 16.07
CA ILE A 103 3.33 -10.17 15.25
C ILE A 103 3.14 -8.80 15.87
N ALA A 104 3.43 -7.75 15.10
CA ALA A 104 3.10 -6.37 15.44
C ALA A 104 1.85 -5.96 14.64
N LYS A 105 0.91 -5.31 15.31
CA LYS A 105 -0.35 -4.86 14.72
C LYS A 105 -0.35 -3.34 14.60
N TYR A 106 -0.87 -2.84 13.48
CA TYR A 106 -1.00 -1.42 13.20
C TYR A 106 -2.38 -1.06 12.64
N LYS A 107 -2.92 0.06 13.10
CA LYS A 107 -4.02 0.76 12.44
C LYS A 107 -3.41 1.77 11.47
N VAL A 108 -3.73 1.65 10.21
CA VAL A 108 -3.09 2.42 9.14
C VAL A 108 -4.12 3.29 8.46
N ASP A 109 -3.86 4.59 8.41
CA ASP A 109 -4.63 5.53 7.59
C ASP A 109 -3.86 5.82 6.31
N VAL A 110 -4.41 5.42 5.17
CA VAL A 110 -3.80 5.57 3.84
C VAL A 110 -4.48 6.71 3.10
N GLN A 111 -3.69 7.68 2.65
CA GLN A 111 -4.14 8.86 1.91
C GLN A 111 -4.24 8.56 0.40
N THR A 112 -4.90 9.46 -0.33
CA THR A 112 -5.15 9.27 -1.78
C THR A 112 -3.90 9.37 -2.65
N ASP A 113 -2.81 9.92 -2.11
CA ASP A 113 -1.49 10.05 -2.76
C ASP A 113 -0.54 8.87 -2.48
N GLY A 114 -1.00 7.85 -1.74
CA GLY A 114 -0.20 6.68 -1.36
C GLY A 114 0.66 6.89 -0.11
N CYS A 115 0.53 8.02 0.57
CA CYS A 115 1.17 8.20 1.88
C CYS A 115 0.30 7.60 2.99
N TYR A 116 0.93 7.18 4.07
CA TYR A 116 0.22 6.58 5.21
C TYR A 116 0.83 6.97 6.55
N ALA A 117 -0.02 6.94 7.58
CA ALA A 117 0.36 6.94 8.98
C ALA A 117 -0.17 5.66 9.63
N ALA A 118 0.67 4.98 10.42
CA ALA A 118 0.34 3.70 11.03
C ALA A 118 0.60 3.73 12.53
N ASP A 119 -0.48 3.71 13.31
CA ASP A 119 -0.46 3.68 14.77
C ASP A 119 -0.26 2.26 15.28
N GLY A 120 0.70 2.07 16.18
CA GLY A 120 0.98 0.81 16.83
C GLY A 120 -0.17 0.37 17.75
N ASP A 121 -0.75 -0.81 17.48
CA ASP A 121 -1.87 -1.39 18.22
C ASP A 121 -1.47 -2.70 18.95
N GLY A 122 -0.19 -2.83 19.30
CA GLY A 122 0.36 -3.93 20.07
C GLY A 122 1.28 -4.89 19.32
N PRO A 123 2.03 -5.68 20.06
CA PRO A 123 2.11 -5.72 21.52
C PRO A 123 2.84 -4.51 22.13
N ALA A 124 2.55 -4.21 23.41
CA ALA A 124 3.12 -3.04 24.12
C ALA A 124 4.65 -3.05 24.16
N SER A 125 5.27 -4.23 24.22
CA SER A 125 6.73 -4.39 24.21
C SER A 125 7.39 -4.05 22.87
N VAL A 126 6.61 -3.90 21.80
CA VAL A 126 7.08 -3.60 20.43
C VAL A 126 6.64 -2.21 20.02
N ASN A 127 5.36 -2.04 19.73
CA ASN A 127 4.80 -0.83 19.12
C ASN A 127 3.60 -0.23 19.88
N GLY A 128 3.04 -0.92 20.86
CA GLY A 128 1.86 -0.46 21.61
C GLY A 128 2.17 0.55 22.73
N SER A 129 3.43 0.96 22.92
CA SER A 129 3.81 1.99 23.87
C SER A 129 4.50 3.14 23.17
N PRO A 130 4.18 4.41 23.47
CA PRO A 130 4.80 5.58 22.85
C PRO A 130 6.27 5.78 23.26
N THR A 131 6.68 5.18 24.37
CA THR A 131 8.07 5.24 24.87
C THR A 131 8.63 3.86 25.16
N ILE A 132 9.97 3.76 25.13
CA ILE A 132 10.75 2.60 25.52
C ILE A 132 11.82 3.01 26.51
N THR A 133 12.32 2.05 27.30
CA THR A 133 13.41 2.28 28.24
C THR A 133 14.74 2.06 27.54
N GLY A 134 15.61 3.07 27.54
CA GLY A 134 16.98 3.02 27.05
C GLY A 134 17.98 2.43 28.05
N PRO A 135 19.28 2.34 27.68
CA PRO A 135 20.32 1.64 28.47
C PRO A 135 20.54 2.20 29.89
N HIS A 136 20.27 3.48 30.09
CA HIS A 136 20.44 4.16 31.39
C HIS A 136 19.11 4.42 32.10
N TYR A 137 18.10 3.58 31.82
CA TYR A 137 16.73 3.68 32.34
C TYR A 137 15.98 4.96 31.96
N GLN A 138 16.51 5.76 31.01
CA GLN A 138 15.79 6.91 30.46
C GLN A 138 14.65 6.44 29.56
N GLN A 139 13.58 7.22 29.55
CA GLN A 139 12.50 7.04 28.57
C GLN A 139 12.87 7.76 27.28
N VAL A 140 12.82 7.03 26.17
CA VAL A 140 13.01 7.57 24.82
C VAL A 140 11.76 7.27 23.98
N ASN A 141 11.54 8.04 22.93
CA ASN A 141 10.43 7.78 22.02
C ASN A 141 10.57 6.39 21.39
N ASN A 142 9.46 5.70 21.29
CA ASN A 142 9.43 4.42 20.59
C ASN A 142 9.27 4.66 19.08
N PRO A 143 10.28 4.39 18.25
CA PRO A 143 10.17 4.63 16.80
C PRO A 143 9.14 3.74 16.10
N LEU A 144 8.68 2.68 16.77
CA LEU A 144 7.64 1.80 16.27
C LEU A 144 6.22 2.15 16.72
N ALA A 145 6.05 3.13 17.63
CA ALA A 145 4.72 3.50 18.10
C ALA A 145 3.88 4.16 17.00
N LEU A 146 4.53 4.98 16.18
CA LEU A 146 3.94 5.61 15.01
C LEU A 146 4.95 5.53 13.87
N ILE A 147 4.56 4.94 12.78
CA ILE A 147 5.36 4.88 11.55
C ILE A 147 4.61 5.53 10.40
N ASP A 148 5.34 6.23 9.54
CA ASP A 148 4.80 6.87 8.36
C ASP A 148 5.66 6.55 7.13
N GLY A 149 5.07 6.71 5.96
CA GLY A 149 5.74 6.47 4.70
C GLY A 149 4.83 6.72 3.53
N CYS A 150 5.38 6.54 2.33
CA CYS A 150 4.63 6.61 1.09
C CYS A 150 5.06 5.45 0.18
N PHE A 151 4.19 5.05 -0.73
CA PHE A 151 4.48 4.07 -1.78
C PHE A 151 3.99 4.57 -3.13
N ASP A 152 4.58 4.05 -4.18
CA ASP A 152 4.21 4.40 -5.54
C ASP A 152 2.83 3.83 -5.88
N ILE A 153 1.96 4.69 -6.42
CA ILE A 153 0.60 4.37 -6.86
C ILE A 153 0.43 4.47 -8.38
N SER A 154 1.55 4.71 -9.11
CA SER A 154 1.56 4.84 -10.58
C SER A 154 1.50 3.50 -11.33
#